data_2258c6f0c43cd48d579455d312f26d36
#
_entry.id   2258c6f0c43cd48d579455d312f26d36
#
_cell.length_a   1.000
_cell.length_b   1.000
_cell.length_c   1.000
_cell.angle_alpha   90.00
_cell.angle_beta   90.00
_cell.angle_gamma   90.00
#
_symmetry.space_group_name_H-M   'P 1'
#
loop_
_entity.id
_entity.type
_entity.pdbx_description
1 polymer ?
#
loop_
_entity_poly.entity_id
_entity_poly.type
_entity_poly.pdbx_seq_one_letter_code
_entity_poly.pdbx_strand_id
1 'polypeptide(L)'
;TEIDAFAVHAARANARLNDVPMQVLHADLVGCDDGWDVVLAGDVFYETEAGAAITDWLESLHDRGALVLIGDPGRAYLPKDKLSIMTRFEAPRAGDLEDQDVGAARVWRFSAPSRGLPELED
;
A
#
# COMPACT_ATOMS: atom_id res chain seq x y z
N THR A 1 4.03 0.42 -11.11
CA THR A 1 5.50 0.46 -11.08
C THR A 1 6.06 -0.77 -10.39
N GLU A 2 7.23 -1.20 -10.76
CA GLU A 2 7.93 -2.38 -10.24
C GLU A 2 9.43 -2.21 -10.49
N ILE A 3 10.25 -2.57 -9.50
CA ILE A 3 11.72 -2.46 -9.59
C ILE A 3 12.38 -3.73 -10.12
N ASP A 4 11.71 -4.88 -10.02
CA ASP A 4 12.20 -6.15 -10.54
C ASP A 4 11.82 -6.30 -12.02
N ALA A 5 12.84 -6.42 -12.88
CA ALA A 5 12.63 -6.53 -14.32
C ALA A 5 11.81 -7.75 -14.73
N PHE A 6 11.93 -8.87 -13.99
CA PHE A 6 11.18 -10.08 -14.26
C PHE A 6 9.71 -9.92 -13.91
N ALA A 7 9.42 -9.30 -12.76
CA ALA A 7 8.06 -8.98 -12.33
C ALA A 7 7.39 -7.96 -13.27
N VAL A 8 8.13 -7.00 -13.82
CA VAL A 8 7.64 -6.10 -14.88
C VAL A 8 7.16 -6.87 -16.10
N HIS A 9 7.92 -7.88 -16.56
CA HIS A 9 7.52 -8.71 -17.71
C HIS A 9 6.24 -9.52 -17.38
N ALA A 10 6.16 -10.09 -16.19
CA ALA A 10 4.97 -10.82 -15.74
C ALA A 10 3.74 -9.91 -15.66
N ALA A 11 3.86 -8.72 -15.10
CA ALA A 11 2.76 -7.75 -15.01
C ALA A 11 2.25 -7.33 -16.40
N ARG A 12 3.17 -7.07 -17.35
CA ARG A 12 2.82 -6.76 -18.75
C ARG A 12 2.11 -7.92 -19.45
N ALA A 13 2.57 -9.15 -19.22
CA ALA A 13 1.93 -10.35 -19.77
C ALA A 13 0.52 -10.53 -19.20
N ASN A 14 0.35 -10.40 -17.89
CA ASN A 14 -0.94 -10.49 -17.23
C ASN A 14 -1.92 -9.42 -17.71
N ALA A 15 -1.48 -8.17 -17.85
CA ALA A 15 -2.32 -7.09 -18.38
C ALA A 15 -2.84 -7.43 -19.78
N ARG A 16 -1.99 -7.96 -20.69
CA ARG A 16 -2.41 -8.38 -22.03
C ARG A 16 -3.36 -9.59 -22.01
N LEU A 17 -3.08 -10.60 -21.19
CA LEU A 17 -3.93 -11.80 -21.09
C LEU A 17 -5.34 -11.49 -20.60
N ASN A 18 -5.49 -10.43 -19.83
CA ASN A 18 -6.77 -10.00 -19.26
C ASN A 18 -7.39 -8.79 -19.97
N ASP A 19 -6.81 -8.35 -21.10
CA ASP A 19 -7.26 -7.17 -21.85
C ASP A 19 -7.40 -5.90 -20.98
N VAL A 20 -6.49 -5.75 -19.99
CA VAL A 20 -6.47 -4.58 -19.09
C VAL A 20 -5.53 -3.52 -19.67
N PRO A 21 -6.02 -2.32 -20.01
CA PRO A 21 -5.18 -1.21 -20.44
C PRO A 21 -4.41 -0.66 -19.25
N MET A 22 -3.19 -1.14 -19.04
CA MET A 22 -2.33 -0.75 -17.92
C MET A 22 -0.93 -0.37 -18.40
N GLN A 23 -0.43 0.77 -17.95
CA GLN A 23 0.96 1.14 -18.12
C GLN A 23 1.80 0.49 -17.00
N VAL A 24 2.78 -0.32 -17.37
CA VAL A 24 3.71 -0.94 -16.43
C VAL A 24 5.08 -0.29 -16.57
N LEU A 25 5.53 0.38 -15.53
CA LEU A 25 6.83 1.07 -15.48
C LEU A 25 7.84 0.21 -14.71
N HIS A 26 9.04 0.06 -15.30
CA HIS A 26 10.21 -0.47 -14.61
C HIS A 26 10.93 0.70 -13.93
N ALA A 27 10.50 1.07 -12.75
CA ALA A 27 11.03 2.23 -12.04
C ALA A 27 10.75 2.15 -10.54
N ASP A 28 11.66 2.70 -9.75
CA ASP A 28 11.41 3.08 -8.36
C ASP A 28 10.81 4.49 -8.36
N LEU A 29 9.62 4.63 -7.80
CA LEU A 29 8.91 5.91 -7.68
C LEU A 29 8.91 6.46 -6.25
N VAL A 30 9.60 5.82 -5.31
CA VAL A 30 9.72 6.35 -3.94
C VAL A 30 10.34 7.74 -3.99
N GLY A 31 9.67 8.72 -3.38
CA GLY A 31 10.08 10.12 -3.41
C GLY A 31 9.58 10.93 -4.62
N CYS A 32 8.93 10.29 -5.61
CA CYS A 32 8.32 10.99 -6.73
C CYS A 32 6.86 11.38 -6.44
N ASP A 33 6.41 12.45 -7.08
CA ASP A 33 4.99 12.85 -7.09
C ASP A 33 4.65 13.49 -8.44
N ASP A 34 3.90 12.76 -9.26
CA ASP A 34 3.39 13.25 -10.54
C ASP A 34 1.92 13.73 -10.45
N GLY A 35 1.45 14.02 -9.23
CA GLY A 35 0.10 14.53 -9.00
C GLY A 35 -0.98 13.46 -9.00
N TRP A 36 -0.66 12.21 -8.67
CA TRP A 36 -1.65 11.12 -8.62
C TRP A 36 -2.77 11.38 -7.61
N ASP A 37 -4.00 11.18 -8.02
CA ASP A 37 -5.18 11.29 -7.13
C ASP A 37 -5.32 10.08 -6.22
N VAL A 38 -4.92 8.90 -6.70
CA VAL A 38 -5.00 7.62 -5.98
C VAL A 38 -3.67 6.88 -6.07
N VAL A 39 -3.19 6.42 -4.93
CA VAL A 39 -1.96 5.60 -4.84
C VAL A 39 -2.29 4.29 -4.12
N LEU A 40 -1.96 3.17 -4.76
CA LEU A 40 -2.13 1.83 -4.20
C LEU A 40 -0.76 1.22 -3.94
N ALA A 41 -0.49 0.83 -2.71
CA ALA A 41 0.74 0.15 -2.30
C ALA A 41 0.40 -1.26 -1.79
N GLY A 42 0.88 -2.28 -2.49
CA GLY A 42 0.59 -3.67 -2.15
C GLY A 42 1.85 -4.39 -1.62
N ASP A 43 1.79 -4.84 -0.36
CA ASP A 43 2.83 -5.67 0.28
C ASP A 43 4.27 -5.12 0.17
N VAL A 44 4.44 -3.84 0.46
CA VAL A 44 5.73 -3.12 0.31
C VAL A 44 6.54 -3.02 1.61
N PHE A 45 6.01 -3.48 2.76
CA PHE A 45 6.63 -3.34 4.08
C PHE A 45 7.31 -4.62 4.55
N TYR A 46 8.12 -5.26 3.71
CA TYR A 46 8.82 -6.50 4.03
C TYR A 46 10.26 -6.29 4.52
N GLU A 47 10.83 -5.08 4.40
CA GLU A 47 12.18 -4.73 4.85
C GLU A 47 12.19 -3.46 5.71
N THR A 48 13.10 -3.40 6.69
CA THR A 48 13.16 -2.29 7.67
C THR A 48 13.59 -0.97 7.04
N GLU A 49 14.67 -0.96 6.25
CA GLU A 49 15.25 0.27 5.72
C GLU A 49 14.37 0.90 4.64
N ALA A 50 13.85 0.08 3.74
CA ALA A 50 12.92 0.53 2.70
C ALA A 50 11.59 1.01 3.30
N GLY A 51 11.11 0.38 4.37
CA GLY A 51 9.83 0.68 4.98
C GLY A 51 9.70 2.12 5.49
N ALA A 52 10.76 2.69 6.06
CA ALA A 52 10.74 4.07 6.54
C ALA A 52 10.61 5.08 5.38
N ALA A 53 11.42 4.94 4.33
CA ALA A 53 11.38 5.81 3.16
C ALA A 53 10.03 5.71 2.42
N ILE A 54 9.47 4.50 2.30
CA ILE A 54 8.15 4.27 1.72
C ILE A 54 7.06 4.94 2.56
N THR A 55 7.15 4.81 3.90
CA THR A 55 6.19 5.45 4.82
C THR A 55 6.16 6.95 4.64
N ASP A 56 7.33 7.60 4.70
CA ASP A 56 7.45 9.05 4.60
C ASP A 56 6.96 9.55 3.23
N TRP A 57 7.26 8.82 2.18
CA TRP A 57 6.78 9.13 0.84
C TRP A 57 5.25 9.00 0.72
N LEU A 58 4.66 7.89 1.13
CA LEU A 58 3.21 7.67 1.08
C LEU A 58 2.45 8.67 1.96
N GLU A 59 3.01 9.01 3.15
CA GLU A 59 2.45 10.03 4.03
C GLU A 59 2.45 11.41 3.36
N SER A 60 3.54 11.79 2.67
CA SER A 60 3.61 13.05 1.93
C SER A 60 2.57 13.14 0.81
N LEU A 61 2.31 12.04 0.11
CA LEU A 61 1.26 11.99 -0.92
C LEU A 61 -0.14 12.12 -0.30
N HIS A 62 -0.36 11.46 0.86
CA HIS A 62 -1.60 11.59 1.62
C HIS A 62 -1.83 13.04 2.09
N ASP A 63 -0.81 13.69 2.65
CA ASP A 63 -0.88 15.07 3.17
C ASP A 63 -1.18 16.08 2.06
N ARG A 64 -0.70 15.81 0.84
CA ARG A 64 -1.05 16.59 -0.36
C ARG A 64 -2.51 16.39 -0.78
N GLY A 65 -3.17 15.36 -0.33
CA GLY A 65 -4.57 15.07 -0.63
C GLY A 65 -4.81 13.86 -1.54
N ALA A 66 -3.80 13.07 -1.88
CA ALA A 66 -3.99 11.82 -2.59
C ALA A 66 -4.70 10.79 -1.68
N LEU A 67 -5.55 9.97 -2.27
CA LEU A 67 -6.08 8.78 -1.60
C LEU A 67 -5.02 7.68 -1.62
N VAL A 68 -4.37 7.43 -0.49
CA VAL A 68 -3.38 6.36 -0.35
C VAL A 68 -4.01 5.15 0.32
N LEU A 69 -4.01 4.01 -0.37
CA LEU A 69 -4.47 2.73 0.15
C LEU A 69 -3.32 1.72 0.17
N ILE A 70 -3.16 1.03 1.29
CA ILE A 70 -2.07 0.08 1.52
C ILE A 70 -2.69 -1.30 1.73
N GLY A 71 -2.35 -2.25 0.85
CA GLY A 71 -2.70 -3.66 1.00
C GLY A 71 -1.57 -4.39 1.73
N ASP A 72 -1.82 -4.83 2.98
CA ASP A 72 -0.80 -5.50 3.79
C ASP A 72 -1.46 -6.42 4.83
N PRO A 73 -0.94 -7.65 5.06
CA PRO A 73 -1.49 -8.56 6.07
C PRO A 73 -1.27 -8.07 7.52
N GLY A 74 -0.49 -7.04 7.73
CA GLY A 74 -0.10 -6.48 9.02
C GLY A 74 1.32 -6.85 9.41
N ARG A 75 2.24 -6.79 8.45
CA ARG A 75 3.67 -7.10 8.64
C ARG A 75 4.29 -6.28 9.77
N ALA A 76 5.46 -6.74 10.25
CA ALA A 76 6.15 -6.12 11.37
C ALA A 76 6.56 -4.66 11.10
N TYR A 77 6.92 -4.34 9.85
CA TYR A 77 7.42 -3.02 9.46
C TYR A 77 6.34 -2.06 8.95
N LEU A 78 5.08 -2.49 8.92
CA LEU A 78 3.97 -1.61 8.61
C LEU A 78 3.81 -0.56 9.73
N PRO A 79 3.73 0.75 9.43
CA PRO A 79 3.62 1.83 10.43
C PRO A 79 2.20 1.90 11.03
N LYS A 80 1.84 0.91 11.84
CA LYS A 80 0.49 0.71 12.38
C LYS A 80 0.00 1.85 13.26
N ASP A 81 0.90 2.61 13.85
CA ASP A 81 0.64 3.80 14.64
C ASP A 81 0.09 4.98 13.82
N LYS A 82 0.45 5.03 12.53
CA LYS A 82 -0.02 6.05 11.59
C LYS A 82 -1.23 5.63 10.76
N LEU A 83 -1.60 4.35 10.81
CA LEU A 83 -2.58 3.75 9.92
C LEU A 83 -3.82 3.27 10.66
N SER A 84 -4.96 3.29 9.97
CA SER A 84 -6.21 2.66 10.39
C SER A 84 -6.64 1.61 9.36
N ILE A 85 -7.24 0.51 9.84
CA ILE A 85 -7.79 -0.52 8.95
C ILE A 85 -9.07 0.02 8.33
N MET A 86 -9.11 0.05 7.00
CA MET A 86 -10.30 0.39 6.24
C MET A 86 -11.21 -0.81 6.04
N THR A 87 -10.63 -1.96 5.65
CA THR A 87 -11.37 -3.21 5.46
C THR A 87 -10.46 -4.43 5.62
N ARG A 88 -11.08 -5.59 5.80
CA ARG A 88 -10.42 -6.89 5.93
C ARG A 88 -11.03 -7.87 4.95
N PHE A 89 -10.20 -8.71 4.38
CA PHE A 89 -10.60 -9.81 3.50
C PHE A 89 -10.09 -11.13 4.09
N GLU A 90 -10.94 -12.12 4.19
CA GLU A 90 -10.49 -13.47 4.48
C GLU A 90 -9.93 -14.07 3.17
N ALA A 91 -8.65 -14.36 3.16
CA ALA A 91 -8.06 -15.09 2.05
C ALA A 91 -8.51 -16.55 2.10
N PRO A 92 -8.94 -17.16 0.98
CA PRO A 92 -9.15 -18.60 0.94
C PRO A 92 -7.84 -19.28 1.34
N ARG A 93 -7.90 -20.19 2.33
CA ARG A 93 -6.75 -21.01 2.70
C ARG A 93 -6.45 -21.92 1.51
N ALA A 94 -5.41 -21.63 0.74
CA ALA A 94 -4.80 -22.61 -0.14
C ALA A 94 -4.19 -23.68 0.77
N GLY A 95 -4.66 -24.93 0.67
CA GLY A 95 -4.22 -26.03 1.51
C GLY A 95 -2.71 -26.20 1.47
N ASP A 96 -2.13 -26.54 2.60
CA ASP A 96 -0.80 -27.14 2.81
C ASP A 96 0.46 -26.29 2.53
N LEU A 97 0.44 -24.98 2.78
CA LEU A 97 1.70 -24.26 3.03
C LEU A 97 1.71 -23.77 4.49
N GLU A 98 2.70 -24.26 5.25
CA GLU A 98 2.92 -24.02 6.66
C GLU A 98 3.37 -22.59 6.99
N ASP A 99 2.62 -21.58 6.57
CA ASP A 99 2.81 -20.22 7.04
C ASP A 99 1.53 -19.74 7.74
N GLN A 100 1.53 -19.84 9.06
CA GLN A 100 0.38 -19.60 9.93
C GLN A 100 -0.07 -18.13 10.00
N ASP A 101 0.60 -17.21 9.30
CA ASP A 101 0.31 -15.77 9.36
C ASP A 101 -0.45 -15.18 8.15
N VAL A 102 -0.78 -15.97 7.14
CA VAL A 102 -1.48 -15.49 5.94
C VAL A 102 -2.98 -15.74 6.01
N GLY A 103 -3.62 -15.31 7.11
CA GLY A 103 -5.05 -15.55 7.32
C GLY A 103 -5.99 -14.41 6.93
N ALA A 104 -5.51 -13.18 6.75
CA ALA A 104 -6.38 -12.05 6.41
C ALA A 104 -5.60 -10.97 5.67
N ALA A 105 -6.00 -10.66 4.44
CA ALA A 105 -5.57 -9.45 3.76
C ALA A 105 -6.29 -8.24 4.37
N ARG A 106 -5.56 -7.14 4.56
CA ARG A 106 -6.13 -5.90 5.10
C ARG A 106 -5.80 -4.75 4.17
N VAL A 107 -6.75 -3.83 4.06
CA VAL A 107 -6.52 -2.53 3.43
C VAL A 107 -6.43 -1.48 4.53
N TRP A 108 -5.35 -0.75 4.51
CA TRP A 108 -5.03 0.31 5.45
C TRP A 108 -5.07 1.66 4.76
N ARG A 109 -5.33 2.68 5.52
CA ARG A 109 -5.22 4.09 5.11
C ARG A 109 -4.55 4.89 6.20
N PHE A 110 -3.96 6.03 5.88
CA PHE A 110 -3.49 6.96 6.90
C PHE A 110 -4.66 7.43 7.77
N SER A 111 -4.43 7.48 9.06
CA SER A 111 -5.37 8.06 10.01
C SER A 111 -5.47 9.54 9.72
N ALA A 112 -6.68 10.10 9.64
CA ALA A 112 -6.81 11.55 9.55
C ALA A 112 -6.07 12.19 10.73
N PRO A 113 -5.33 13.29 10.52
CA PRO A 113 -4.77 14.04 11.64
C PRO A 113 -5.92 14.34 12.60
N SER A 114 -5.70 14.08 13.89
CA SER A 114 -6.67 14.43 14.94
C SER A 114 -6.87 15.94 14.88
N ARG A 115 -7.79 16.41 14.07
CA ARG A 115 -8.30 17.76 14.18
C ARG A 115 -8.99 17.79 15.53
N GLY A 116 -8.31 18.39 16.52
CA GLY A 116 -8.96 18.75 17.76
C GLY A 116 -10.27 19.42 17.39
N LEU A 117 -11.39 18.84 17.81
CA LEU A 117 -12.65 19.52 17.75
C LEU A 117 -12.43 20.87 18.47
N PRO A 118 -12.80 22.00 17.87
CA PRO A 118 -12.80 23.25 18.61
C PRO A 118 -13.68 23.01 19.84
N GLU A 119 -13.14 23.25 21.03
CA GLU A 119 -13.92 23.29 22.25
C GLU A 119 -15.06 24.29 21.98
N LEU A 120 -16.27 23.81 21.99
CA LEU A 120 -17.44 24.67 22.02
C LEU A 120 -17.42 25.32 23.40
N GLU A 121 -16.91 26.55 23.45
CA GLU A 121 -17.12 27.41 24.61
C GLU A 121 -18.63 27.65 24.74
N ASP A 122 -19.18 27.27 25.91
CA ASP A 122 -20.55 27.56 26.35
C ASP A 122 -20.76 29.08 26.57
#